data_a4a532696a0d145f558e6c5efda086b1
#
_entry.id   a4a532696a0d145f558e6c5efda086b1
#
_cell.length_a   1.000
_cell.length_b   1.000
_cell.length_c   1.000
_cell.angle_alpha   90.00
_cell.angle_beta   90.00
_cell.angle_gamma   90.00
#
_symmetry.space_group_name_H-M   'P 1'
#
loop_
_entity.id
_entity.type
_entity.pdbx_description
1 polymer ?
#
loop_
_entity_poly.entity_id
_entity_poly.type
_entity_poly.pdbx_seq_one_letter_code
_entity_poly.pdbx_strand_id
1 'polypeptide(L)'
;ASDVYKRQVPDAEGSTDFVEVQFKNTRKGYYLNSAKIPLEKGDIVAVEASPGHDIGTVSLTGKLVLLQMKKNNVRTEAEPKRIYRKAKPTDIEKYEEAKAKEHATMIRSRQIAADLGLNMKIGDVEYQGDGNKAIFYYIADERVDFRQLIKVLAEAFRVRIEMKQIGARQEAGRIGGIGPCGR
;
A
#
# COMPACT_ATOMS: atom_id res chain seq x y z
N ALA A 1 -16.45 -25.16 -3.75
CA ALA A 1 -16.08 -25.34 -3.55
C ALA A 1 -16.07 -25.41 -3.36
N SER A 2 -16.54 -25.48 -3.29
CA SER A 2 -16.24 -25.74 -2.86
C SER A 2 -15.86 -26.18 -2.75
N ASP A 3 -15.64 -26.56 -2.82
CA ASP A 3 -14.93 -26.98 -2.50
C ASP A 3 -14.08 -26.85 -2.97
N VAL A 4 -13.82 -26.58 -3.67
CA VAL A 4 -12.88 -26.44 -3.93
C VAL A 4 -12.37 -25.68 -3.38
N TYR A 5 -12.49 -25.16 -3.13
CA TYR A 5 -11.95 -24.56 -2.33
C TYR A 5 -12.29 -24.96 -1.23
N LYS A 6 -12.61 -25.76 -0.97
CA LYS A 6 -12.76 -26.20 -0.08
C LYS A 6 -12.29 -27.25 0.04
N ARG A 7 -11.60 -27.43 -0.07
CA ARG A 7 -11.07 -28.10 0.18
C ARG A 7 -10.13 -28.04 0.11
N GLN A 8 -9.51 -27.64 0.14
CA GLN A 8 -8.67 -27.55 0.37
C GLN A 8 -8.39 -27.39 1.17
N VAL A 9 -8.56 -27.43 2.07
CA VAL A 9 -8.52 -27.23 2.96
C VAL A 9 -8.92 -27.59 3.76
N PRO A 10 -8.72 -28.17 4.49
CA PRO A 10 -9.42 -28.53 5.23
C PRO A 10 -9.68 -27.89 6.15
N ASP A 11 -9.46 -28.12 6.81
CA ASP A 11 -9.78 -27.41 7.21
C ASP A 11 -9.73 -26.70 6.43
N ALA A 12 -9.47 -27.29 5.82
CA ALA A 12 -9.33 -26.65 4.70
C ALA A 12 -10.52 -26.20 4.03
N GLU A 13 -11.61 -26.68 4.19
CA GLU A 13 -12.72 -26.11 3.60
C GLU A 13 -12.84 -24.68 3.91
N GLY A 14 -12.92 -23.80 2.89
CA GLY A 14 -13.01 -22.39 3.05
C GLY A 14 -11.74 -21.77 3.57
N SER A 15 -10.68 -22.53 3.61
CA SER A 15 -9.41 -22.03 4.07
C SER A 15 -8.57 -21.57 2.90
N THR A 16 -7.63 -20.68 3.13
CA THR A 16 -6.76 -20.22 2.07
C THR A 16 -5.44 -19.78 2.67
N ASP A 17 -4.38 -19.83 1.84
CA ASP A 17 -3.09 -19.31 2.22
C ASP A 17 -2.97 -17.83 1.92
N PHE A 18 -3.99 -17.21 1.33
CA PHE A 18 -3.97 -15.77 1.14
C PHE A 18 -4.29 -15.06 2.44
N VAL A 19 -3.64 -13.92 2.64
CA VAL A 19 -3.78 -13.11 3.84
C VAL A 19 -4.03 -11.69 3.40
N GLU A 20 -4.97 -11.02 4.08
CA GLU A 20 -5.22 -9.62 3.83
C GLU A 20 -4.26 -8.81 4.69
N VAL A 21 -3.55 -7.86 4.07
CA VAL A 21 -2.58 -7.02 4.75
C VAL A 21 -2.99 -5.57 4.52
N GLN A 22 -3.01 -4.80 5.59
CA GLN A 22 -3.38 -3.40 5.56
C GLN A 22 -2.17 -2.51 5.69
N PHE A 23 -2.17 -1.46 4.88
CA PHE A 23 -1.10 -0.47 4.87
C PHE A 23 -1.67 0.88 5.29
N LYS A 24 -0.96 1.95 4.97
CA LYS A 24 -1.38 3.31 5.33
C LYS A 24 -2.73 3.64 4.69
N ASN A 25 -3.54 4.38 5.42
CA ASN A 25 -4.80 4.94 4.94
C ASN A 25 -5.75 3.88 4.39
N THR A 26 -5.80 2.75 5.07
CA THR A 26 -6.68 1.62 4.74
C THR A 26 -6.41 0.96 3.40
N ARG A 27 -5.30 1.27 2.76
CA ARG A 27 -4.91 0.54 1.55
C ARG A 27 -4.64 -0.90 1.94
N LYS A 28 -5.20 -1.84 1.21
CA LYS A 28 -5.10 -3.25 1.51
C LYS A 28 -4.60 -4.04 0.31
N GLY A 29 -3.96 -5.16 0.59
CA GLY A 29 -3.55 -6.08 -0.44
C GLY A 29 -3.72 -7.51 0.03
N TYR A 30 -3.67 -8.44 -0.90
CA TYR A 30 -3.84 -9.86 -0.61
C TYR A 30 -2.59 -10.58 -1.05
N TYR A 31 -1.97 -11.28 -0.10
CA TYR A 31 -0.65 -11.87 -0.30
C TYR A 31 -0.69 -13.34 0.04
N LEU A 32 0.08 -14.12 -0.71
CA LEU A 32 0.12 -15.55 -0.51
C LEU A 32 1.13 -15.89 0.59
N ASN A 33 0.68 -16.62 1.59
CA ASN A 33 1.54 -17.11 2.65
C ASN A 33 2.05 -18.49 2.26
N SER A 34 2.92 -18.55 1.26
CA SER A 34 3.39 -19.82 0.71
C SER A 34 4.28 -20.56 1.69
N ALA A 35 4.92 -19.85 2.60
CA ALA A 35 5.79 -20.48 3.60
C ALA A 35 5.02 -21.00 4.79
N LYS A 36 3.70 -20.84 4.81
CA LYS A 36 2.85 -21.31 5.91
C LYS A 36 3.27 -20.76 7.26
N ILE A 37 3.65 -19.49 7.28
CA ILE A 37 4.04 -18.82 8.52
C ILE A 37 2.79 -18.67 9.39
N PRO A 38 2.85 -19.01 10.68
CA PRO A 38 1.69 -18.81 11.56
C PRO A 38 1.43 -17.31 11.72
N LEU A 39 0.30 -16.85 11.21
CA LEU A 39 -0.05 -15.43 11.23
C LEU A 39 -1.42 -15.23 11.85
N GLU A 40 -1.56 -14.13 12.58
CA GLU A 40 -2.84 -13.72 13.15
C GLU A 40 -3.04 -12.26 12.86
N LYS A 41 -4.28 -11.83 12.99
CA LYS A 41 -4.63 -10.43 12.85
C LYS A 41 -3.78 -9.60 13.80
N GLY A 42 -3.20 -8.53 13.28
CA GLY A 42 -2.35 -7.64 14.06
C GLY A 42 -0.86 -7.89 13.87
N ASP A 43 -0.47 -9.02 13.29
CA ASP A 43 0.94 -9.29 13.05
C ASP A 43 1.49 -8.36 11.98
N ILE A 44 2.70 -7.89 12.18
CA ILE A 44 3.38 -7.04 11.21
C ILE A 44 4.24 -7.93 10.33
N VAL A 45 4.07 -7.79 9.01
CA VAL A 45 4.72 -8.66 8.04
C VAL A 45 5.45 -7.86 6.98
N ALA A 46 6.50 -8.47 6.43
CA ALA A 46 7.18 -7.96 5.25
C ALA A 46 6.64 -8.73 4.05
N VAL A 47 6.19 -8.01 3.04
CA VAL A 47 5.56 -8.60 1.87
C VAL A 47 6.30 -8.20 0.60
N GLU A 48 6.14 -9.01 -0.41
CA GLU A 48 6.77 -8.77 -1.71
C GLU A 48 6.28 -7.47 -2.32
N ALA A 49 7.20 -6.69 -2.88
CA ALA A 49 6.87 -5.49 -3.61
C ALA A 49 7.81 -5.39 -4.81
N SER A 50 7.50 -4.48 -5.70
CA SER A 50 8.30 -4.31 -6.91
C SER A 50 8.67 -2.85 -7.04
N PRO A 51 9.90 -2.49 -6.68
CA PRO A 51 10.98 -3.32 -6.15
C PRO A 51 10.90 -3.52 -4.64
N GLY A 52 11.62 -4.52 -4.13
CA GLY A 52 11.86 -4.65 -2.69
C GLY A 52 10.73 -5.25 -1.91
N HIS A 53 10.47 -4.71 -0.74
CA HIS A 53 9.40 -5.21 0.13
C HIS A 53 8.66 -4.06 0.80
N ASP A 54 7.44 -4.35 1.19
CA ASP A 54 6.62 -3.40 1.94
C ASP A 54 6.33 -4.00 3.31
N ILE A 55 5.90 -3.16 4.22
CA ILE A 55 5.55 -3.57 5.59
C ILE A 55 4.08 -3.24 5.81
N GLY A 56 3.34 -4.20 6.30
CA GLY A 56 1.94 -3.99 6.61
C GLY A 56 1.52 -4.83 7.79
N THR A 57 0.25 -4.70 8.14
CA THR A 57 -0.31 -5.41 9.29
C THR A 57 -1.38 -6.36 8.81
N VAL A 58 -1.33 -7.60 9.27
CA VAL A 58 -2.34 -8.60 8.92
C VAL A 58 -3.68 -8.13 9.44
N SER A 59 -4.66 -8.03 8.55
CA SER A 59 -6.01 -7.60 8.92
C SER A 59 -7.02 -8.73 8.85
N LEU A 60 -6.81 -9.74 8.01
CA LEU A 60 -7.67 -10.92 7.95
C LEU A 60 -6.87 -12.14 7.54
N THR A 61 -7.27 -13.29 8.08
CA THR A 61 -6.74 -14.59 7.67
C THR A 61 -7.92 -15.54 7.48
N GLY A 62 -7.66 -16.69 6.86
CA GLY A 62 -8.64 -17.74 6.76
C GLY A 62 -9.73 -17.41 5.75
N LYS A 63 -10.90 -18.03 5.94
CA LYS A 63 -11.92 -17.92 4.92
C LYS A 63 -12.51 -16.53 4.75
N LEU A 64 -12.38 -15.66 5.74
CA LEU A 64 -12.83 -14.29 5.57
C LEU A 64 -12.06 -13.56 4.48
N VAL A 65 -10.80 -13.98 4.25
CA VAL A 65 -10.00 -13.40 3.18
C VAL A 65 -10.63 -13.68 1.83
N LEU A 66 -11.08 -14.91 1.63
CA LEU A 66 -11.72 -15.29 0.37
C LEU A 66 -12.97 -14.47 0.12
N LEU A 67 -13.75 -14.24 1.18
CA LEU A 67 -14.96 -13.43 1.06
C LEU A 67 -14.62 -12.00 0.67
N GLN A 68 -13.60 -11.43 1.27
CA GLN A 68 -13.20 -10.07 0.94
C GLN A 68 -12.62 -9.96 -0.46
N MET A 69 -11.84 -10.94 -0.88
CA MET A 69 -11.30 -10.92 -2.23
C MET A 69 -12.43 -10.95 -3.25
N LYS A 70 -13.44 -11.78 -3.00
CA LYS A 70 -14.58 -11.88 -3.89
C LYS A 70 -15.37 -10.57 -3.89
N LYS A 71 -15.63 -9.99 -2.72
CA LYS A 71 -16.36 -8.75 -2.59
C LYS A 71 -15.68 -7.62 -3.34
N ASN A 72 -14.35 -7.58 -3.32
CA ASN A 72 -13.58 -6.53 -3.95
C ASN A 72 -13.15 -6.86 -5.37
N ASN A 73 -13.65 -7.97 -5.92
CA ASN A 73 -13.34 -8.40 -7.28
C ASN A 73 -11.84 -8.57 -7.51
N VAL A 74 -11.15 -9.05 -6.50
CA VAL A 74 -9.72 -9.30 -6.61
C VAL A 74 -9.50 -10.62 -7.34
N ARG A 75 -8.66 -10.58 -8.35
CA ARG A 75 -8.34 -11.79 -9.11
C ARG A 75 -7.05 -12.38 -8.61
N THR A 76 -7.01 -13.71 -8.56
CA THR A 76 -5.78 -14.40 -8.25
C THR A 76 -4.88 -14.34 -9.47
N GLU A 77 -3.68 -13.81 -9.29
CA GLU A 77 -2.73 -13.70 -10.39
C GLU A 77 -1.98 -15.00 -10.54
N ALA A 78 -1.40 -15.20 -11.73
CA ALA A 78 -0.61 -16.40 -11.97
C ALA A 78 0.55 -16.49 -10.97
N GLU A 79 1.14 -15.36 -10.66
CA GLU A 79 2.23 -15.30 -9.66
C GLU A 79 1.86 -14.27 -8.64
N PRO A 80 1.06 -14.65 -7.64
CA PRO A 80 0.66 -13.67 -6.62
C PRO A 80 1.86 -13.26 -5.78
N LYS A 81 1.81 -12.04 -5.29
CA LYS A 81 2.83 -11.57 -4.38
C LYS A 81 2.74 -12.32 -3.06
N ARG A 82 3.87 -12.50 -2.43
CA ARG A 82 3.97 -13.36 -1.27
C ARG A 82 4.34 -12.59 -0.01
N ILE A 83 4.01 -13.19 1.13
CA ILE A 83 4.51 -12.74 2.40
C ILE A 83 5.90 -13.34 2.56
N TYR A 84 6.89 -12.48 2.81
CA TYR A 84 8.24 -12.97 3.00
C TYR A 84 8.47 -13.50 4.40
N ARG A 85 7.99 -12.77 5.42
CA ARG A 85 8.27 -13.12 6.81
C ARG A 85 7.49 -12.20 7.74
N LYS A 86 7.42 -12.59 9.01
CA LYS A 86 7.03 -11.62 10.03
C LYS A 86 8.13 -10.57 10.10
N ALA A 87 7.77 -9.32 10.30
CA ALA A 87 8.74 -8.24 10.29
C ALA A 87 9.74 -8.40 11.41
N LYS A 88 11.01 -8.22 11.07
CA LYS A 88 12.09 -8.23 12.06
C LYS A 88 12.26 -6.84 12.63
N PRO A 89 12.93 -6.69 13.79
CA PRO A 89 13.17 -5.35 14.32
C PRO A 89 13.84 -4.41 13.32
N THR A 90 14.77 -4.92 12.50
CA THR A 90 15.41 -4.10 11.47
C THR A 90 14.44 -3.67 10.39
N ASP A 91 13.48 -4.54 10.04
CA ASP A 91 12.44 -4.19 9.06
C ASP A 91 11.58 -3.06 9.60
N ILE A 92 11.21 -3.16 10.87
CA ILE A 92 10.34 -2.16 11.50
C ILE A 92 11.06 -0.82 11.63
N GLU A 93 12.34 -0.86 11.96
CA GLU A 93 13.15 0.35 12.07
C GLU A 93 13.19 1.10 10.74
N LYS A 94 13.46 0.40 9.65
CA LYS A 94 13.46 1.00 8.33
C LYS A 94 12.10 1.55 7.95
N TYR A 95 11.08 0.80 8.29
CA TYR A 95 9.70 1.22 8.03
C TYR A 95 9.40 2.52 8.74
N GLU A 96 9.78 2.61 10.02
CA GLU A 96 9.50 3.82 10.79
C GLU A 96 10.28 5.00 10.25
N GLU A 97 11.53 4.79 9.82
CA GLU A 97 12.30 5.85 9.20
C GLU A 97 11.63 6.37 7.94
N ALA A 98 11.13 5.45 7.11
CA ALA A 98 10.46 5.84 5.88
C ALA A 98 9.18 6.61 6.18
N LYS A 99 8.40 6.13 7.13
CA LYS A 99 7.13 6.80 7.48
C LYS A 99 7.37 8.18 8.09
N ALA A 100 8.45 8.34 8.83
CA ALA A 100 8.76 9.62 9.45
C ALA A 100 9.04 10.70 8.40
N LYS A 101 9.45 10.31 7.19
CA LYS A 101 9.74 11.27 6.13
C LYS A 101 8.51 11.73 5.36
N GLU A 102 7.38 11.04 5.52
CA GLU A 102 6.25 11.25 4.61
C GLU A 102 5.72 12.67 4.65
N HIS A 103 5.57 13.24 5.83
CA HIS A 103 5.01 14.58 5.92
C HIS A 103 5.92 15.63 5.28
N ALA A 104 7.20 15.59 5.60
CA ALA A 104 8.15 16.53 5.03
C ALA A 104 8.25 16.38 3.53
N THR A 105 8.22 15.13 3.05
CA THR A 105 8.26 14.86 1.61
C THR A 105 7.02 15.43 0.94
N MET A 106 5.86 15.31 1.58
CA MET A 106 4.62 15.84 1.01
C MET A 106 4.71 17.35 0.87
N ILE A 107 5.15 18.05 1.92
CA ILE A 107 5.24 19.50 1.89
C ILE A 107 6.22 19.94 0.80
N ARG A 108 7.39 19.32 0.75
CA ARG A 108 8.37 19.70 -0.24
C ARG A 108 7.92 19.38 -1.66
N SER A 109 7.23 18.25 -1.86
CA SER A 109 6.75 17.90 -3.18
C SER A 109 5.67 18.86 -3.68
N ARG A 110 4.85 19.38 -2.78
CA ARG A 110 3.88 20.41 -3.13
C ARG A 110 4.58 21.65 -3.66
N GLN A 111 5.66 22.05 -3.00
CA GLN A 111 6.42 23.21 -3.43
C GLN A 111 7.05 22.99 -4.79
N ILE A 112 7.60 21.79 -5.00
CA ILE A 112 8.21 21.46 -6.28
C ILE A 112 7.18 21.50 -7.40
N ALA A 113 6.00 20.92 -7.17
CA ALA A 113 4.94 20.94 -8.18
C ALA A 113 4.49 22.35 -8.50
N ALA A 114 4.39 23.20 -7.47
CA ALA A 114 4.01 24.59 -7.66
C ALA A 114 5.09 25.34 -8.46
N ASP A 115 6.35 25.09 -8.13
CA ASP A 115 7.46 25.73 -8.84
C ASP A 115 7.51 25.34 -10.31
N LEU A 116 7.06 24.14 -10.63
CA LEU A 116 6.98 23.68 -12.01
C LEU A 116 5.72 24.16 -12.72
N GLY A 117 4.84 24.86 -12.00
CA GLY A 117 3.64 25.41 -12.60
C GLY A 117 2.58 24.38 -12.93
N LEU A 118 2.57 23.25 -12.26
CA LEU A 118 1.62 22.20 -12.55
C LEU A 118 0.28 22.47 -11.88
N ASN A 119 -0.79 22.24 -12.61
CA ASN A 119 -2.14 22.46 -12.11
C ASN A 119 -2.64 21.18 -11.41
N MET A 120 -2.07 20.94 -10.26
CA MET A 120 -2.41 19.75 -9.47
C MET A 120 -1.94 19.97 -8.04
N LYS A 121 -2.38 19.12 -7.14
CA LYS A 121 -2.02 19.23 -5.73
C LYS A 121 -1.67 17.85 -5.20
N ILE A 122 -0.54 17.74 -4.53
CA ILE A 122 -0.17 16.51 -3.84
C ILE A 122 -0.99 16.44 -2.56
N GLY A 123 -1.77 15.38 -2.42
CA GLY A 123 -2.63 15.20 -1.24
C GLY A 123 -2.02 14.35 -0.16
N ASP A 124 -1.12 13.45 -0.53
CA ASP A 124 -0.48 12.57 0.45
C ASP A 124 0.72 11.90 -0.18
N VAL A 125 1.60 11.37 0.66
CA VAL A 125 2.76 10.60 0.22
C VAL A 125 2.83 9.36 1.08
N GLU A 126 3.05 8.21 0.44
CA GLU A 126 3.20 6.96 1.15
C GLU A 126 4.50 6.30 0.71
N TYR A 127 5.44 6.16 1.64
CA TYR A 127 6.69 5.44 1.35
C TYR A 127 6.47 3.95 1.50
N GLN A 128 7.05 3.19 0.58
CA GLN A 128 7.12 1.74 0.75
C GLN A 128 7.92 1.45 2.02
N GLY A 129 7.61 0.35 2.69
CA GLY A 129 8.21 0.07 3.99
C GLY A 129 9.72 -0.03 4.02
N ASP A 130 10.33 -0.37 2.87
CA ASP A 130 11.79 -0.41 2.80
C ASP A 130 12.40 0.91 2.35
N GLY A 131 11.58 1.92 2.10
CA GLY A 131 12.06 3.24 1.73
C GLY A 131 12.49 3.38 0.28
N ASN A 132 12.33 2.36 -0.55
CA ASN A 132 12.85 2.38 -1.92
C ASN A 132 11.90 2.98 -2.94
N LYS A 133 10.66 3.19 -2.55
CA LYS A 133 9.63 3.69 -3.46
C LYS A 133 8.67 4.58 -2.67
N ALA A 134 8.12 5.58 -3.33
CA ALA A 134 7.12 6.43 -2.71
C ALA A 134 5.97 6.64 -3.68
N ILE A 135 4.75 6.56 -3.17
CA ILE A 135 3.55 6.84 -3.94
C ILE A 135 3.11 8.25 -3.59
N PHE A 136 2.96 9.08 -4.61
CA PHE A 136 2.49 10.45 -4.45
C PHE A 136 1.05 10.51 -4.93
N TYR A 137 0.13 10.73 -4.00
CA TYR A 137 -1.29 10.82 -4.30
C TYR A 137 -1.61 12.27 -4.65
N TYR A 138 -2.28 12.49 -5.77
CA TYR A 138 -2.52 13.85 -6.23
C TYR A 138 -3.96 14.03 -6.68
N ILE A 139 -4.38 15.28 -6.67
CA ILE A 139 -5.68 15.72 -7.16
C ILE A 139 -5.44 16.67 -8.33
N ALA A 140 -6.18 16.48 -9.39
CA ALA A 140 -6.10 17.36 -10.57
C ALA A 140 -7.42 17.31 -11.30
N ASP A 141 -7.82 18.46 -11.84
CA ASP A 141 -9.05 18.56 -12.62
C ASP A 141 -8.84 18.11 -14.06
N GLU A 142 -7.60 18.24 -14.54
CA GLU A 142 -7.27 17.95 -15.92
C GLU A 142 -6.02 17.09 -15.96
N ARG A 143 -5.75 16.55 -17.13
CA ARG A 143 -4.59 15.74 -17.33
C ARG A 143 -3.31 16.54 -17.08
N VAL A 144 -2.36 15.93 -16.40
CA VAL A 144 -1.10 16.59 -16.04
C VAL A 144 0.07 15.79 -16.62
N ASP A 145 1.05 16.48 -17.16
CA ASP A 145 2.26 15.85 -17.65
C ASP A 145 3.26 15.81 -16.49
N PHE A 146 3.53 14.64 -15.99
CA PHE A 146 4.37 14.45 -14.81
C PHE A 146 5.85 14.22 -15.10
N ARG A 147 6.25 14.15 -16.37
CA ARG A 147 7.62 13.73 -16.70
C ARG A 147 8.67 14.54 -15.94
N GLN A 148 8.52 15.85 -15.94
CA GLN A 148 9.48 16.72 -15.26
C GLN A 148 9.36 16.56 -13.73
N LEU A 149 8.14 16.47 -13.24
CA LEU A 149 7.92 16.34 -11.80
C LEU A 149 8.53 15.03 -11.29
N ILE A 150 8.29 13.93 -11.98
CA ILE A 150 8.83 12.64 -11.56
C ILE A 150 10.36 12.68 -11.50
N LYS A 151 10.97 13.31 -12.51
CA LYS A 151 12.41 13.42 -12.54
C LYS A 151 12.94 14.22 -11.35
N VAL A 152 12.32 15.36 -11.07
CA VAL A 152 12.76 16.22 -9.97
C VAL A 152 12.55 15.53 -8.63
N LEU A 153 11.40 14.87 -8.47
CA LEU A 153 11.11 14.16 -7.22
C LEU A 153 12.09 13.02 -6.99
N ALA A 154 12.39 12.27 -8.06
CA ALA A 154 13.32 11.16 -7.94
C ALA A 154 14.71 11.66 -7.53
N GLU A 155 15.13 12.78 -8.06
CA GLU A 155 16.43 13.36 -7.71
C GLU A 155 16.42 13.91 -6.29
N ALA A 156 15.33 14.56 -5.90
CA ALA A 156 15.24 15.20 -4.60
C ALA A 156 15.17 14.18 -3.46
N PHE A 157 14.44 13.11 -3.66
CA PHE A 157 14.18 12.16 -2.58
C PHE A 157 14.88 10.82 -2.76
N ARG A 158 15.48 10.60 -3.92
CA ARG A 158 16.28 9.41 -4.20
C ARG A 158 15.50 8.12 -4.00
N VAL A 159 14.26 8.11 -4.51
CA VAL A 159 13.37 6.97 -4.44
C VAL A 159 12.69 6.81 -5.78
N ARG A 160 12.15 5.63 -6.01
CA ARG A 160 11.31 5.39 -7.17
C ARG A 160 9.98 6.09 -6.94
N ILE A 161 9.50 6.75 -7.97
CA ILE A 161 8.30 7.58 -7.85
C ILE A 161 7.13 6.93 -8.55
N GLU A 162 6.00 6.85 -7.86
CA GLU A 162 4.76 6.43 -8.47
C GLU A 162 3.72 7.51 -8.21
N MET A 163 2.95 7.88 -9.25
CA MET A 163 1.91 8.89 -9.12
C MET A 163 0.55 8.22 -9.17
N LYS A 164 -0.32 8.58 -8.25
CA LYS A 164 -1.67 8.03 -8.21
C LYS A 164 -2.67 9.15 -8.02
N GLN A 165 -3.67 9.20 -8.89
CA GLN A 165 -4.71 10.22 -8.79
C GLN A 165 -5.76 9.79 -7.78
N ILE A 166 -6.21 10.74 -6.96
CA ILE A 166 -7.30 10.50 -6.02
C ILE A 166 -8.32 11.62 -6.17
N GLY A 167 -9.53 11.39 -5.69
CA GLY A 167 -10.55 12.41 -5.66
C GLY A 167 -10.44 13.24 -4.39
N ALA A 168 -11.12 14.38 -4.37
CA ALA A 168 -11.07 15.28 -3.21
C ALA A 168 -11.50 14.58 -1.92
N ARG A 169 -12.49 13.72 -2.04
CA ARG A 169 -12.98 12.99 -0.88
C ARG A 169 -11.93 12.03 -0.33
N GLN A 170 -11.20 11.39 -1.25
CA GLN A 170 -10.12 10.49 -0.85
C GLN A 170 -8.97 11.26 -0.22
N GLU A 171 -8.73 12.47 -0.67
CA GLU A 171 -7.71 13.30 -0.05
C GLU A 171 -8.05 13.53 1.42
N ALA A 172 -9.28 13.87 1.72
CA ALA A 172 -9.68 14.11 3.11
C ALA A 172 -9.44 12.87 3.96
N GLY A 173 -9.77 11.69 3.40
CA GLY A 173 -9.56 10.45 4.13
C GLY A 173 -8.10 10.11 4.28
N ARG A 174 -7.29 10.39 3.26
CA ARG A 174 -5.87 10.05 3.30
C ARG A 174 -5.09 10.97 4.21
N ILE A 175 -5.54 12.19 4.36
CA ILE A 175 -4.90 13.10 5.30
C ILE A 175 -5.27 12.72 6.74
N GLY A 176 -6.14 11.77 6.88
CA GLY A 176 -6.45 11.26 8.21
C GLY A 176 -7.00 12.36 9.07
N GLY A 177 -7.16 12.32 10.20
CA GLY A 177 -7.60 13.34 11.08
C GLY A 177 -8.66 14.30 10.58
N ILE A 178 -8.75 14.47 9.30
CA ILE A 178 -9.74 15.36 8.76
C ILE A 178 -11.12 14.75 8.80
N GLY A 179 -11.22 13.55 8.40
CA GLY A 179 -12.47 12.87 8.44
C GLY A 179 -13.46 13.38 7.43
N PRO A 180 -14.61 12.77 7.40
CA PRO A 180 -15.62 13.11 6.41
C PRO A 180 -16.27 14.45 6.65
N CYS A 181 -16.29 14.90 7.86
CA CYS A 181 -16.93 16.14 8.16
C CYS A 181 -16.21 17.31 7.53
N GLY A 182 -15.00 17.13 7.15
CA GLY A 182 -14.27 18.17 6.47
C GLY A 182 -14.71 18.34 5.06
N ARG A 183 -15.64 17.52 4.67
CA ARG A 183 -16.02 17.58 3.31
C ARG A 183 -17.08 18.41 3.06
#